data_8f67e6e7d24c296778e10da76695c339
#
_entry.id   8f67e6e7d24c296778e10da76695c339
#
_cell.length_a   1.000
_cell.length_b   1.000
_cell.length_c   1.000
_cell.angle_alpha   90.00
_cell.angle_beta   90.00
_cell.angle_gamma   90.00
#
_symmetry.space_group_name_H-M   'P 1'
#
loop_
_entity.id
_entity.type
_entity.pdbx_description
1 polymer ?
#
loop_
_entity_poly.entity_id
_entity_poly.type
_entity_poly.pdbx_seq_one_letter_code
_entity_poly.pdbx_strand_id
1 'polypeptide(L)'
;MRERVRKMKESLRVSKYPLCVEQFRLANESLEQTAGEPMLLRRAKLHAHVLDNITIFIEEDDLLCGSGASKPFGLEMQYEYGVWTKDEVESLKSEIYTISPENEEELYRLNERFAGNSLNHNLVETMGKSLGEDDRLWPFMKSGLVLPPWKDRKGGSGGGFAMSGYGLGPGFSLVCVDYAKILKGGAKAIIEEAKECLHNLRYYEADSIEKRNYWEGVIIVFEAWVRFANRYADLAEKMAADETRETRKKELLEMAAICRRVPYYPAENFREALQSFWFTFLMVCPSPTSTAGRFDQYM
;
A
#
# COMPACT_ATOMS: atom_id res chain seq x y z
N MET A 1 -9.52 -8.75 27.73
CA MET A 1 -9.95 -8.76 26.31
C MET A 1 -11.13 -7.84 26.04
N ARG A 2 -12.27 -7.95 26.75
CA ARG A 2 -13.46 -7.06 26.51
C ARG A 2 -13.15 -5.59 26.73
N GLU A 3 -12.36 -5.25 27.77
CA GLU A 3 -11.99 -3.87 28.08
C GLU A 3 -11.10 -3.23 26.98
N ARG A 4 -10.08 -3.96 26.50
CA ARG A 4 -9.24 -3.55 25.38
C ARG A 4 -10.07 -3.25 24.12
N VAL A 5 -10.97 -4.15 23.74
CA VAL A 5 -11.86 -3.96 22.58
C VAL A 5 -12.79 -2.75 22.77
N ARG A 6 -13.26 -2.50 24.00
CA ARG A 6 -14.07 -1.32 24.31
C ARG A 6 -13.27 -0.03 24.09
N LYS A 7 -12.05 0.04 24.63
CA LYS A 7 -11.15 1.19 24.45
C LYS A 7 -10.86 1.46 22.96
N MET A 8 -10.51 0.42 22.19
CA MET A 8 -10.28 0.55 20.75
C MET A 8 -11.51 1.07 20.00
N LYS A 9 -12.72 0.63 20.35
CA LYS A 9 -13.95 1.14 19.76
C LYS A 9 -14.25 2.59 20.15
N GLU A 10 -13.93 2.97 21.38
CA GLU A 10 -14.10 4.34 21.85
C GLU A 10 -13.12 5.28 21.15
N SER A 11 -11.84 4.89 21.01
CA SER A 11 -10.86 5.70 20.29
C SER A 11 -11.25 5.93 18.83
N LEU A 12 -11.77 4.90 18.15
CA LEU A 12 -12.28 5.05 16.78
C LEU A 12 -13.43 6.06 16.66
N ARG A 13 -14.27 6.20 17.68
CA ARG A 13 -15.45 7.09 17.63
C ARG A 13 -15.12 8.56 17.81
N VAL A 14 -14.06 8.88 18.54
CA VAL A 14 -13.69 10.25 18.89
C VAL A 14 -12.48 10.77 18.12
N SER A 15 -11.79 9.90 17.42
CA SER A 15 -10.59 10.27 16.66
C SER A 15 -10.96 11.05 15.40
N LYS A 16 -10.18 12.07 15.11
CA LYS A 16 -10.10 12.66 13.79
C LYS A 16 -9.05 11.90 13.01
N TYR A 17 -9.31 11.66 11.74
CA TYR A 17 -8.47 10.83 10.87
C TYR A 17 -7.45 11.71 10.13
N PRO A 18 -6.15 11.62 10.44
CA PRO A 18 -5.15 12.41 9.75
C PRO A 18 -4.96 11.91 8.32
N LEU A 19 -4.96 12.83 7.36
CA LEU A 19 -4.46 12.57 6.02
C LEU A 19 -2.92 12.58 6.06
N CYS A 20 -2.33 11.47 5.64
CA CYS A 20 -0.89 11.23 5.63
C CYS A 20 -0.35 11.33 4.22
N VAL A 21 0.80 11.97 4.05
CA VAL A 21 1.43 12.23 2.74
C VAL A 21 2.76 11.48 2.60
N GLU A 22 3.17 10.76 3.64
CA GLU A 22 4.48 10.16 3.72
C GLU A 22 4.70 9.09 2.64
N GLN A 23 3.71 8.22 2.41
CA GLN A 23 3.79 7.21 1.36
C GLN A 23 3.93 7.86 -0.02
N PHE A 24 3.17 8.95 -0.27
CA PHE A 24 3.25 9.70 -1.52
C PHE A 24 4.63 10.32 -1.73
N ARG A 25 5.22 10.91 -0.68
CA ARG A 25 6.58 11.45 -0.69
C ARG A 25 7.62 10.38 -0.99
N LEU A 26 7.62 9.27 -0.24
CA LEU A 26 8.54 8.16 -0.43
C LEU A 26 8.45 7.54 -1.83
N ALA A 27 7.23 7.41 -2.37
CA ALA A 27 7.03 6.95 -3.73
C ALA A 27 7.69 7.88 -4.76
N ASN A 28 7.53 9.20 -4.59
CA ASN A 28 8.18 10.20 -5.44
C ASN A 28 9.70 10.13 -5.39
N GLU A 29 10.27 10.04 -4.19
CA GLU A 29 11.72 9.91 -3.97
C GLU A 29 12.28 8.70 -4.74
N SER A 30 11.64 7.54 -4.62
CA SER A 30 12.06 6.32 -5.31
C SER A 30 11.94 6.46 -6.83
N LEU A 31 10.86 7.06 -7.33
CA LEU A 31 10.67 7.26 -8.78
C LEU A 31 11.72 8.22 -9.36
N GLU A 32 12.22 9.17 -8.58
CA GLU A 32 13.33 10.04 -8.99
C GLU A 32 14.65 9.29 -9.05
N GLN A 33 14.96 8.55 -7.98
CA GLN A 33 16.20 7.80 -7.87
C GLN A 33 16.34 6.70 -8.93
N THR A 34 15.24 6.15 -9.39
CA THR A 34 15.19 5.05 -10.35
C THR A 34 14.85 5.49 -11.77
N ALA A 35 14.96 6.78 -12.08
CA ALA A 35 14.67 7.31 -13.41
C ALA A 35 15.52 6.60 -14.50
N GLY A 36 14.86 6.14 -15.58
CA GLY A 36 15.52 5.42 -16.67
C GLY A 36 15.64 3.91 -16.50
N GLU A 37 15.37 3.37 -15.32
CA GLU A 37 15.32 1.92 -15.12
C GLU A 37 14.04 1.30 -15.70
N PRO A 38 14.03 -0.03 -15.99
CA PRO A 38 12.81 -0.73 -16.39
C PRO A 38 11.68 -0.53 -15.40
N MET A 39 10.46 -0.26 -15.87
CA MET A 39 9.32 0.12 -15.02
C MET A 39 9.00 -0.92 -13.95
N LEU A 40 9.17 -2.21 -14.27
CA LEU A 40 8.92 -3.29 -13.32
C LEU A 40 9.88 -3.21 -12.11
N LEU A 41 11.17 -2.97 -12.35
CA LEU A 41 12.17 -2.78 -11.29
C LEU A 41 11.91 -1.48 -10.52
N ARG A 42 11.54 -0.40 -11.21
CA ARG A 42 11.17 0.86 -10.55
C ARG A 42 10.01 0.67 -9.59
N ARG A 43 8.97 -0.07 -9.98
CA ARG A 43 7.83 -0.37 -9.08
C ARG A 43 8.26 -1.23 -7.88
N ALA A 44 9.09 -2.24 -8.10
CA ALA A 44 9.62 -3.07 -7.02
C ALA A 44 10.46 -2.25 -6.03
N LYS A 45 11.36 -1.40 -6.54
CA LYS A 45 12.21 -0.51 -5.74
C LYS A 45 11.38 0.54 -5.00
N LEU A 46 10.36 1.11 -5.63
CA LEU A 46 9.44 2.05 -5.00
C LEU A 46 8.74 1.38 -3.81
N HIS A 47 8.21 0.18 -4.01
CA HIS A 47 7.54 -0.56 -2.96
C HIS A 47 8.49 -0.87 -1.81
N ALA A 48 9.70 -1.32 -2.12
CA ALA A 48 10.75 -1.55 -1.13
C ALA A 48 11.12 -0.26 -0.39
N HIS A 49 11.27 0.86 -1.09
CA HIS A 49 11.61 2.14 -0.49
C HIS A 49 10.53 2.62 0.50
N VAL A 50 9.26 2.44 0.16
CA VAL A 50 8.15 2.73 1.08
C VAL A 50 8.22 1.84 2.32
N LEU A 51 8.34 0.52 2.16
CA LEU A 51 8.42 -0.42 3.28
C LEU A 51 9.64 -0.18 4.19
N ASP A 52 10.77 0.21 3.61
CA ASP A 52 12.00 0.48 4.37
C ASP A 52 11.96 1.80 5.15
N ASN A 53 11.19 2.78 4.71
CA ASN A 53 11.27 4.15 5.24
C ASN A 53 10.00 4.69 5.88
N ILE A 54 8.81 4.16 5.57
CA ILE A 54 7.56 4.65 6.15
C ILE A 54 7.61 4.63 7.69
N THR A 55 7.08 5.66 8.33
CA THR A 55 6.95 5.70 9.77
C THR A 55 6.09 4.55 10.27
N ILE A 56 6.62 3.79 11.23
CA ILE A 56 5.93 2.67 11.87
C ILE A 56 5.64 2.99 13.34
N PHE A 57 4.55 2.43 13.84
CA PHE A 57 4.16 2.57 15.24
C PHE A 57 3.43 1.32 15.73
N ILE A 58 3.37 1.16 17.04
CA ILE A 58 2.57 0.15 17.74
C ILE A 58 1.76 0.90 18.79
N GLU A 59 0.44 0.81 18.73
CA GLU A 59 -0.43 1.43 19.73
C GLU A 59 -0.52 0.60 21.00
N GLU A 60 -1.01 1.21 22.07
CA GLU A 60 -1.03 0.58 23.41
C GLU A 60 -1.82 -0.74 23.43
N ASP A 61 -2.92 -0.78 22.71
CA ASP A 61 -3.83 -1.93 22.69
C ASP A 61 -3.57 -2.92 21.54
N ASP A 62 -2.56 -2.69 20.70
CA ASP A 62 -2.23 -3.55 19.57
C ASP A 62 -1.66 -4.89 20.04
N LEU A 63 -2.10 -5.95 19.38
CA LEU A 63 -1.57 -7.32 19.53
C LEU A 63 -0.94 -7.82 18.22
N LEU A 64 -1.12 -7.09 17.12
CA LEU A 64 -0.50 -7.32 15.83
C LEU A 64 0.33 -6.10 15.45
N CYS A 65 1.45 -6.34 14.80
CA CYS A 65 2.29 -5.30 14.24
C CYS A 65 1.84 -4.96 12.82
N GLY A 66 1.89 -3.69 12.47
CA GLY A 66 1.64 -3.23 11.11
C GLY A 66 0.49 -2.24 11.00
N SER A 67 0.75 -1.17 10.27
CA SER A 67 -0.24 -0.17 9.91
C SER A 67 -0.12 0.16 8.42
N GLY A 68 -1.26 0.43 7.78
CA GLY A 68 -1.31 0.92 6.40
C GLY A 68 -1.05 2.42 6.27
N ALA A 69 -0.83 3.12 7.39
CA ALA A 69 -0.57 4.56 7.41
C ALA A 69 0.58 4.90 8.36
N SER A 70 1.17 6.05 8.15
CA SER A 70 2.28 6.59 8.95
C SER A 70 1.85 7.19 10.30
N LYS A 71 0.54 7.28 10.56
CA LYS A 71 -0.04 7.78 11.82
C LYS A 71 -1.22 6.91 12.26
N PRO A 72 -1.49 6.83 13.57
CA PRO A 72 -2.68 6.18 14.10
C PRO A 72 -3.95 6.72 13.43
N PHE A 73 -4.84 5.81 13.04
CA PHE A 73 -6.08 6.10 12.29
C PHE A 73 -5.86 6.92 11.00
N GLY A 74 -4.63 6.99 10.48
CA GLY A 74 -4.29 7.75 9.30
C GLY A 74 -4.84 7.15 8.02
N LEU A 75 -5.08 8.03 7.04
CA LEU A 75 -5.34 7.68 5.66
C LEU A 75 -4.19 8.20 4.81
N GLU A 76 -3.41 7.30 4.19
CA GLU A 76 -2.37 7.71 3.25
C GLU A 76 -2.98 8.23 1.95
N MET A 77 -2.50 9.39 1.53
CA MET A 77 -2.84 9.97 0.24
C MET A 77 -2.09 9.20 -0.85
N GLN A 78 -2.81 8.34 -1.55
CA GLN A 78 -2.19 7.39 -2.45
C GLN A 78 -1.78 8.03 -3.77
N TYR A 79 -0.52 7.82 -4.16
CA TYR A 79 0.06 8.33 -5.39
C TYR A 79 -0.48 7.64 -6.66
N GLU A 80 -0.99 6.44 -6.54
CA GLU A 80 -1.49 5.65 -7.68
C GLU A 80 -2.80 6.20 -8.27
N TYR A 81 -3.56 6.95 -7.48
CA TYR A 81 -4.81 7.55 -7.93
C TYR A 81 -4.63 8.80 -8.78
N GLY A 82 -3.44 9.35 -8.83
CA GLY A 82 -3.14 10.56 -9.57
C GLY A 82 -3.01 11.79 -8.68
N VAL A 83 -3.53 12.91 -9.14
CA VAL A 83 -3.37 14.20 -8.48
C VAL A 83 -4.52 14.47 -7.53
N TRP A 84 -4.21 14.78 -6.28
CA TRP A 84 -5.17 15.22 -5.28
C TRP A 84 -5.41 16.73 -5.38
N THR A 85 -6.59 17.14 -5.75
CA THR A 85 -6.93 18.55 -5.90
C THR A 85 -7.27 19.21 -4.58
N LYS A 86 -7.22 20.55 -4.56
CA LYS A 86 -7.63 21.33 -3.38
C LYS A 86 -9.09 21.06 -2.99
N ASP A 87 -9.98 20.97 -3.97
CA ASP A 87 -11.40 20.73 -3.73
C ASP A 87 -11.65 19.35 -3.11
N GLU A 88 -10.87 18.32 -3.49
CA GLU A 88 -10.95 16.99 -2.87
C GLU A 88 -10.43 17.00 -1.43
N VAL A 89 -9.31 17.64 -1.19
CA VAL A 89 -8.75 17.77 0.16
C VAL A 89 -9.71 18.55 1.06
N GLU A 90 -10.27 19.66 0.59
CA GLU A 90 -11.28 20.43 1.33
C GLU A 90 -12.57 19.61 1.58
N SER A 91 -13.00 18.79 0.62
CA SER A 91 -14.12 17.88 0.82
C SER A 91 -13.84 16.88 1.93
N LEU A 92 -12.65 16.26 1.96
CA LEU A 92 -12.24 15.36 3.03
C LEU A 92 -12.15 16.07 4.39
N LYS A 93 -11.61 17.30 4.43
CA LYS A 93 -11.54 18.13 5.64
C LYS A 93 -12.92 18.53 6.18
N SER A 94 -13.92 18.65 5.31
CA SER A 94 -15.29 18.95 5.71
C SER A 94 -15.99 17.80 6.44
N GLU A 95 -15.45 16.60 6.35
CA GLU A 95 -15.95 15.41 7.04
C GLU A 95 -15.17 15.18 8.35
N ILE A 96 -14.58 14.01 8.48
CA ILE A 96 -13.87 13.57 9.69
C ILE A 96 -12.34 13.61 9.55
N TYR A 97 -11.84 14.03 8.39
CA TYR A 97 -10.41 14.03 8.11
C TYR A 97 -9.73 15.35 8.48
N THR A 98 -8.45 15.27 8.77
CA THR A 98 -7.60 16.45 9.04
C THR A 98 -6.29 16.29 8.31
N ILE A 99 -5.72 17.40 7.84
CA ILE A 99 -4.36 17.44 7.29
C ILE A 99 -3.61 18.61 7.94
N SER A 100 -2.34 18.42 8.26
CA SER A 100 -1.52 19.54 8.73
C SER A 100 -1.17 20.46 7.57
N PRO A 101 -0.98 21.77 7.82
CA PRO A 101 -0.59 22.72 6.76
C PRO A 101 0.66 22.27 5.99
N GLU A 102 1.64 21.70 6.68
CA GLU A 102 2.89 21.22 6.10
C GLU A 102 2.63 20.04 5.14
N ASN A 103 1.80 19.08 5.57
CA ASN A 103 1.44 17.94 4.73
C ASN A 103 0.58 18.37 3.53
N GLU A 104 -0.27 19.37 3.70
CA GLU A 104 -1.10 19.90 2.62
C GLU A 104 -0.24 20.60 1.56
N GLU A 105 0.70 21.43 1.98
CA GLU A 105 1.67 22.11 1.08
C GLU A 105 2.53 21.07 0.36
N GLU A 106 3.05 20.08 1.08
CA GLU A 106 3.84 18.99 0.50
C GLU A 106 3.03 18.20 -0.53
N LEU A 107 1.78 17.86 -0.22
CA LEU A 107 0.90 17.15 -1.15
C LEU A 107 0.74 17.88 -2.48
N TYR A 108 0.49 19.19 -2.43
CA TYR A 108 0.32 19.97 -3.65
C TYR A 108 1.63 20.09 -4.45
N ARG A 109 2.75 20.23 -3.77
CA ARG A 109 4.08 20.21 -4.42
C ARG A 109 4.37 18.86 -5.09
N LEU A 110 4.02 17.74 -4.46
CA LEU A 110 4.20 16.41 -5.02
C LEU A 110 3.25 16.15 -6.20
N ASN A 111 2.04 16.72 -6.16
CA ASN A 111 1.09 16.65 -7.27
C ASN A 111 1.62 17.24 -8.57
N GLU A 112 2.44 18.28 -8.53
CA GLU A 112 3.00 18.94 -9.72
C GLU A 112 3.76 17.96 -10.60
N ARG A 113 4.41 16.97 -10.01
CA ARG A 113 5.13 15.92 -10.73
C ARG A 113 4.22 15.05 -11.60
N PHE A 114 3.01 14.78 -11.12
CA PHE A 114 2.04 13.94 -11.81
C PHE A 114 1.03 14.74 -12.64
N ALA A 115 1.12 16.07 -12.59
CA ALA A 115 0.27 16.94 -13.39
C ALA A 115 0.46 16.64 -14.89
N GLY A 116 -0.61 16.22 -15.54
CA GLY A 116 -0.57 15.82 -16.92
C GLY A 116 0.00 14.42 -17.23
N ASN A 117 0.44 13.66 -16.22
CA ASN A 117 1.05 12.34 -16.39
C ASN A 117 0.42 11.24 -15.53
N SER A 118 -0.68 11.53 -14.86
CA SER A 118 -1.41 10.50 -14.11
C SER A 118 -2.10 9.52 -15.05
N LEU A 119 -2.38 8.30 -14.57
CA LEU A 119 -3.12 7.31 -15.33
C LEU A 119 -4.48 7.85 -15.78
N ASN A 120 -5.19 8.55 -14.90
CA ASN A 120 -6.47 9.19 -15.21
C ASN A 120 -6.35 10.24 -16.33
N HIS A 121 -5.31 11.08 -16.27
CA HIS A 121 -5.04 12.06 -17.34
C HIS A 121 -4.81 11.37 -18.67
N ASN A 122 -3.93 10.38 -18.70
CA ASN A 122 -3.59 9.65 -19.93
C ASN A 122 -4.78 8.89 -20.52
N LEU A 123 -5.63 8.29 -19.66
CA LEU A 123 -6.86 7.62 -20.11
C LEU A 123 -7.83 8.61 -20.75
N VAL A 124 -8.13 9.72 -20.06
CA VAL A 124 -9.05 10.74 -20.57
C VAL A 124 -8.53 11.35 -21.88
N GLU A 125 -7.24 11.66 -21.95
CA GLU A 125 -6.64 12.19 -23.17
C GLU A 125 -6.70 11.18 -24.34
N THR A 126 -6.36 9.92 -24.07
CA THR A 126 -6.39 8.86 -25.08
C THR A 126 -7.80 8.60 -25.58
N MET A 127 -8.76 8.53 -24.69
CA MET A 127 -10.18 8.33 -25.07
C MET A 127 -10.74 9.56 -25.76
N GLY A 128 -10.40 10.78 -25.32
CA GLY A 128 -10.79 12.01 -26.00
C GLY A 128 -10.24 12.08 -27.44
N LYS A 129 -9.00 11.62 -27.66
CA LYS A 129 -8.42 11.51 -29.01
C LYS A 129 -9.11 10.44 -29.86
N SER A 130 -9.56 9.33 -29.26
CA SER A 130 -10.17 8.21 -29.96
C SER A 130 -11.64 8.45 -30.28
N LEU A 131 -12.39 9.05 -29.37
CA LEU A 131 -13.84 9.23 -29.49
C LEU A 131 -14.22 10.59 -30.11
N GLY A 132 -13.38 11.61 -29.90
CA GLY A 132 -13.72 13.00 -30.20
C GLY A 132 -14.71 13.61 -29.21
N GLU A 133 -14.74 14.94 -29.16
CA GLU A 133 -15.62 15.67 -28.20
C GLU A 133 -17.10 15.57 -28.56
N ASP A 134 -17.41 15.26 -29.84
CA ASP A 134 -18.77 15.13 -30.36
C ASP A 134 -19.31 13.70 -30.29
N ASP A 135 -18.52 12.74 -29.79
CA ASP A 135 -18.96 11.36 -29.67
C ASP A 135 -20.11 11.23 -28.66
N ARG A 136 -21.01 10.28 -28.92
CA ARG A 136 -22.16 10.01 -28.04
C ARG A 136 -21.76 9.60 -26.61
N LEU A 137 -20.58 9.03 -26.43
CA LEU A 137 -20.06 8.62 -25.13
C LEU A 137 -19.50 9.80 -24.32
N TRP A 138 -19.12 10.90 -24.98
CA TRP A 138 -18.51 12.05 -24.34
C TRP A 138 -19.37 12.67 -23.22
N PRO A 139 -20.71 12.83 -23.36
CA PRO A 139 -21.55 13.27 -22.27
C PRO A 139 -21.54 12.34 -21.07
N PHE A 140 -21.49 11.03 -21.29
CA PHE A 140 -21.39 10.03 -20.21
C PHE A 140 -20.03 10.09 -19.52
N MET A 141 -18.97 10.29 -20.28
CA MET A 141 -17.63 10.52 -19.74
C MET A 141 -17.59 11.80 -18.91
N LYS A 142 -18.17 12.90 -19.42
CA LYS A 142 -18.27 14.19 -18.72
C LYS A 142 -19.10 14.10 -17.43
N SER A 143 -20.13 13.28 -17.40
CA SER A 143 -20.94 13.06 -16.20
C SER A 143 -20.27 12.22 -15.12
N GLY A 144 -19.10 11.64 -15.43
CA GLY A 144 -18.42 10.72 -14.53
C GLY A 144 -19.01 9.33 -14.50
N LEU A 145 -19.93 9.00 -15.43
CA LEU A 145 -20.59 7.70 -15.46
C LEU A 145 -19.67 6.62 -16.03
N VAL A 146 -18.80 6.97 -16.97
CA VAL A 146 -17.86 6.05 -17.63
C VAL A 146 -16.42 6.37 -17.27
N LEU A 147 -16.02 7.62 -17.38
CA LEU A 147 -14.75 8.17 -16.88
C LEU A 147 -15.02 9.60 -16.40
N PRO A 148 -14.62 9.96 -15.19
CA PRO A 148 -14.76 11.33 -14.76
C PRO A 148 -13.86 12.20 -15.62
N PRO A 149 -14.41 13.17 -16.33
CA PRO A 149 -13.60 14.15 -17.03
C PRO A 149 -12.94 15.01 -15.95
N TRP A 150 -11.71 14.69 -15.65
CA TRP A 150 -10.92 15.45 -14.68
C TRP A 150 -10.82 16.94 -15.04
N LYS A 151 -11.05 17.30 -16.31
CA LYS A 151 -11.11 18.69 -16.80
C LYS A 151 -12.29 19.49 -16.23
N ASP A 152 -13.41 18.84 -16.00
CA ASP A 152 -14.66 19.49 -15.62
C ASP A 152 -15.03 19.23 -14.15
N ARG A 153 -14.23 18.47 -13.47
CA ARG A 153 -14.44 18.18 -12.04
C ARG A 153 -13.67 19.15 -11.18
N LYS A 154 -14.37 19.68 -10.22
CA LYS A 154 -13.74 20.18 -9.02
C LYS A 154 -13.29 18.96 -8.22
N GLY A 155 -12.15 18.39 -8.57
CA GLY A 155 -11.62 17.20 -7.95
C GLY A 155 -11.09 16.21 -8.99
N GLY A 156 -9.81 15.84 -8.91
CA GLY A 156 -9.11 15.09 -9.95
C GLY A 156 -9.15 13.58 -9.82
N SER A 157 -9.03 13.05 -8.60
CA SER A 157 -8.83 11.61 -8.41
C SER A 157 -10.04 10.88 -7.82
N GLY A 158 -10.89 11.56 -7.07
CA GLY A 158 -12.06 10.96 -6.42
C GLY A 158 -13.04 10.30 -7.40
N GLY A 159 -13.00 10.72 -8.65
CA GLY A 159 -13.73 10.07 -9.71
C GLY A 159 -13.25 8.68 -10.09
N GLY A 160 -11.99 8.39 -9.89
CA GLY A 160 -11.46 7.05 -10.11
C GLY A 160 -12.16 6.01 -9.26
N PHE A 161 -12.55 6.38 -8.05
CA PHE A 161 -13.25 5.47 -7.15
C PHE A 161 -14.68 5.16 -7.62
N ALA A 162 -15.42 6.16 -8.05
CA ALA A 162 -16.78 5.96 -8.59
C ALA A 162 -16.78 5.07 -9.84
N MET A 163 -15.67 5.01 -10.54
CA MET A 163 -15.49 4.25 -11.77
C MET A 163 -15.16 2.78 -11.56
N SER A 164 -14.71 2.40 -10.37
CA SER A 164 -14.39 1.01 -10.07
C SER A 164 -15.60 0.09 -10.28
N GLY A 165 -16.80 0.60 -10.08
CA GLY A 165 -18.05 -0.13 -10.34
C GLY A 165 -18.33 -0.43 -11.82
N TYR A 166 -17.69 0.30 -12.75
CA TYR A 166 -17.90 0.14 -14.19
C TYR A 166 -16.73 -0.55 -14.91
N GLY A 167 -15.73 -1.02 -14.18
CA GLY A 167 -14.58 -1.74 -14.75
C GLY A 167 -13.61 -0.89 -15.58
N LEU A 168 -13.79 0.42 -15.60
CA LEU A 168 -12.95 1.37 -16.33
C LEU A 168 -12.05 2.20 -15.43
N GLY A 169 -12.04 1.90 -14.14
CA GLY A 169 -11.16 2.55 -13.18
C GLY A 169 -9.68 2.19 -13.39
N PRO A 170 -8.76 3.00 -12.92
CA PRO A 170 -7.33 2.82 -13.13
C PRO A 170 -6.79 1.60 -12.40
N GLY A 171 -7.07 0.41 -12.92
CA GLY A 171 -6.46 -0.81 -12.44
C GLY A 171 -6.91 -1.31 -11.07
N PHE A 172 -8.11 -0.95 -10.62
CA PHE A 172 -8.71 -1.58 -9.45
C PHE A 172 -9.05 -3.03 -9.76
N SER A 173 -8.12 -3.91 -9.56
CA SER A 173 -8.41 -5.33 -9.47
C SER A 173 -8.47 -5.71 -8.00
N LEU A 174 -9.56 -6.38 -7.63
CA LEU A 174 -9.61 -7.08 -6.36
C LEU A 174 -8.63 -8.25 -6.42
N VAL A 175 -7.42 -8.02 -5.89
CA VAL A 175 -6.39 -9.06 -5.83
C VAL A 175 -6.66 -9.93 -4.63
N CYS A 176 -6.93 -11.22 -4.87
CA CYS A 176 -6.92 -12.22 -3.83
C CYS A 176 -5.52 -12.86 -3.81
N VAL A 177 -4.81 -12.64 -2.73
CA VAL A 177 -3.46 -13.18 -2.54
C VAL A 177 -3.53 -14.68 -2.26
N ASP A 178 -2.57 -15.44 -2.76
CA ASP A 178 -2.39 -16.84 -2.34
C ASP A 178 -1.76 -16.90 -0.93
N TYR A 179 -2.58 -16.65 0.07
CA TYR A 179 -2.16 -16.72 1.47
C TYR A 179 -1.65 -18.11 1.86
N ALA A 180 -2.19 -19.17 1.25
CA ALA A 180 -1.75 -20.53 1.54
C ALA A 180 -0.27 -20.74 1.17
N LYS A 181 0.20 -20.18 0.05
CA LYS A 181 1.62 -20.23 -0.35
C LYS A 181 2.49 -19.50 0.68
N ILE A 182 2.07 -18.32 1.10
CA ILE A 182 2.80 -17.52 2.11
C ILE A 182 2.86 -18.24 3.46
N LEU A 183 1.72 -18.73 3.96
CA LEU A 183 1.66 -19.37 5.27
C LEU A 183 2.48 -20.65 5.35
N LYS A 184 2.53 -21.43 4.26
CA LYS A 184 3.26 -22.70 4.19
C LYS A 184 4.75 -22.58 3.89
N GLY A 185 5.14 -21.57 3.10
CA GLY A 185 6.52 -21.41 2.64
C GLY A 185 7.26 -20.21 3.20
N GLY A 186 6.51 -19.20 3.62
CA GLY A 186 7.06 -17.89 3.95
C GLY A 186 7.66 -17.15 2.75
N ALA A 187 8.14 -15.96 2.98
CA ALA A 187 8.88 -15.18 1.99
C ALA A 187 10.15 -15.89 1.53
N LYS A 188 10.76 -16.70 2.41
CA LYS A 188 11.97 -17.47 2.12
C LYS A 188 11.78 -18.35 0.89
N ALA A 189 10.74 -19.15 0.84
CA ALA A 189 10.51 -20.07 -0.29
C ALA A 189 10.33 -19.31 -1.62
N ILE A 190 9.66 -18.14 -1.58
CA ILE A 190 9.44 -17.31 -2.77
C ILE A 190 10.76 -16.68 -3.26
N ILE A 191 11.57 -16.18 -2.32
CA ILE A 191 12.90 -15.62 -2.64
C ILE A 191 13.82 -16.70 -3.23
N GLU A 192 13.81 -17.90 -2.67
CA GLU A 192 14.61 -19.04 -3.16
C GLU A 192 14.15 -19.48 -4.55
N GLU A 193 12.84 -19.61 -4.78
CA GLU A 193 12.25 -19.88 -6.09
C GLU A 193 12.67 -18.83 -7.13
N ALA A 194 12.61 -17.54 -6.78
CA ALA A 194 13.00 -16.45 -7.67
C ALA A 194 14.51 -16.49 -8.00
N LYS A 195 15.36 -16.77 -7.01
CA LYS A 195 16.81 -16.93 -7.21
C LYS A 195 17.14 -18.14 -8.10
N GLU A 196 16.42 -19.22 -7.95
CA GLU A 196 16.56 -20.40 -8.80
C GLU A 196 16.14 -20.11 -10.25
N CYS A 197 15.02 -19.41 -10.44
CA CYS A 197 14.57 -18.96 -11.76
C CYS A 197 15.59 -18.04 -12.43
N LEU A 198 16.22 -17.12 -11.69
CA LEU A 198 17.31 -16.28 -12.21
C LEU A 198 18.55 -17.08 -12.59
N HIS A 199 18.93 -18.05 -11.76
CA HIS A 199 20.08 -18.91 -12.03
C HIS A 199 19.91 -19.74 -13.32
N ASN A 200 18.70 -20.22 -13.56
CA ASN A 200 18.35 -21.04 -14.73
C ASN A 200 17.94 -20.23 -15.97
N LEU A 201 18.03 -18.89 -15.91
CA LEU A 201 17.61 -18.02 -16.99
C LEU A 201 18.47 -18.18 -18.24
N ARG A 202 17.82 -18.35 -19.38
CA ARG A 202 18.46 -18.48 -20.68
C ARG A 202 18.41 -17.16 -21.44
N TYR A 203 19.51 -16.42 -21.44
CA TYR A 203 19.59 -15.06 -22.01
C TYR A 203 19.41 -14.97 -23.52
N TYR A 204 19.41 -16.09 -24.24
CA TYR A 204 19.13 -16.12 -25.68
C TYR A 204 17.62 -16.21 -26.01
N GLU A 205 16.77 -16.40 -25.02
CA GLU A 205 15.31 -16.34 -25.20
C GLU A 205 14.84 -14.88 -25.29
N ALA A 206 13.83 -14.65 -26.17
CA ALA A 206 13.38 -13.30 -26.48
C ALA A 206 12.86 -12.49 -25.28
N ASP A 207 12.26 -13.15 -24.28
CA ASP A 207 11.68 -12.57 -23.08
C ASP A 207 12.59 -12.63 -21.83
N SER A 208 13.86 -13.00 -22.03
CA SER A 208 14.81 -13.23 -20.93
C SER A 208 15.03 -11.98 -20.05
N ILE A 209 15.07 -10.80 -20.66
CA ILE A 209 15.26 -9.54 -19.92
C ILE A 209 14.02 -9.21 -19.07
N GLU A 210 12.82 -9.44 -19.58
CA GLU A 210 11.59 -9.25 -18.81
C GLU A 210 11.48 -10.23 -17.65
N LYS A 211 11.78 -11.51 -17.89
CA LYS A 211 11.84 -12.54 -16.85
C LYS A 211 12.85 -12.18 -15.76
N ARG A 212 14.05 -11.74 -16.15
CA ARG A 212 15.06 -11.28 -15.21
C ARG A 212 14.53 -10.14 -14.33
N ASN A 213 14.01 -9.08 -14.95
CA ASN A 213 13.49 -7.94 -14.23
C ASN A 213 12.33 -8.31 -13.29
N TYR A 214 11.50 -9.27 -13.70
CA TYR A 214 10.42 -9.79 -12.88
C TYR A 214 10.95 -10.48 -11.61
N TRP A 215 11.87 -11.44 -11.77
CA TRP A 215 12.40 -12.20 -10.63
C TRP A 215 13.27 -11.35 -9.71
N GLU A 216 14.06 -10.42 -10.25
CA GLU A 216 14.77 -9.42 -9.47
C GLU A 216 13.79 -8.55 -8.67
N GLY A 217 12.72 -8.12 -9.31
CA GLY A 217 11.64 -7.36 -8.65
C GLY A 217 10.97 -8.13 -7.51
N VAL A 218 10.70 -9.42 -7.70
CA VAL A 218 10.16 -10.31 -6.66
C VAL A 218 11.11 -10.36 -5.46
N ILE A 219 12.40 -10.57 -5.68
CA ILE A 219 13.38 -10.61 -4.60
C ILE A 219 13.42 -9.28 -3.84
N ILE A 220 13.50 -8.16 -4.55
CA ILE A 220 13.53 -6.82 -3.95
C ILE A 220 12.34 -6.60 -3.02
N VAL A 221 11.13 -6.92 -3.48
CA VAL A 221 9.89 -6.70 -2.71
C VAL A 221 9.83 -7.62 -1.49
N PHE A 222 10.10 -8.90 -1.65
CA PHE A 222 10.00 -9.85 -0.53
C PHE A 222 11.11 -9.66 0.51
N GLU A 223 12.32 -9.28 0.11
CA GLU A 223 13.37 -8.91 1.05
C GLU A 223 13.02 -7.62 1.82
N ALA A 224 12.43 -6.61 1.16
CA ALA A 224 11.95 -5.40 1.84
C ALA A 224 10.81 -5.71 2.82
N TRP A 225 9.93 -6.63 2.47
CA TRP A 225 8.86 -7.07 3.37
C TRP A 225 9.39 -7.71 4.65
N VAL A 226 10.44 -8.54 4.53
CA VAL A 226 11.13 -9.11 5.69
C VAL A 226 11.79 -8.01 6.54
N ARG A 227 12.43 -7.02 5.91
CA ARG A 227 13.01 -5.87 6.63
C ARG A 227 11.93 -5.06 7.35
N PHE A 228 10.78 -4.83 6.72
CA PHE A 228 9.65 -4.14 7.33
C PHE A 228 9.17 -4.86 8.61
N ALA A 229 9.02 -6.18 8.58
CA ALA A 229 8.69 -6.97 9.75
C ALA A 229 9.75 -6.85 10.86
N ASN A 230 11.04 -6.88 10.48
CA ASN A 230 12.15 -6.70 11.43
C ASN A 230 12.15 -5.31 12.07
N ARG A 231 11.80 -4.25 11.34
CA ARG A 231 11.63 -2.90 11.92
C ARG A 231 10.58 -2.88 13.02
N TYR A 232 9.47 -3.60 12.84
CA TYR A 232 8.45 -3.76 13.89
C TYR A 232 8.96 -4.57 15.08
N ALA A 233 9.78 -5.60 14.84
CA ALA A 233 10.40 -6.34 15.93
C ALA A 233 11.32 -5.44 16.76
N ASP A 234 12.19 -4.65 16.12
CA ASP A 234 13.06 -3.68 16.80
C ASP A 234 12.26 -2.67 17.61
N LEU A 235 11.16 -2.15 17.06
CA LEU A 235 10.29 -1.22 17.75
C LEU A 235 9.62 -1.86 18.96
N ALA A 236 9.10 -3.08 18.83
CA ALA A 236 8.46 -3.80 19.93
C ALA A 236 9.45 -4.14 21.04
N GLU A 237 10.68 -4.57 20.72
CA GLU A 237 11.75 -4.81 21.68
C GLU A 237 12.12 -3.52 22.44
N LYS A 238 12.27 -2.39 21.73
CA LYS A 238 12.53 -1.09 22.32
C LYS A 238 11.40 -0.66 23.28
N MET A 239 10.15 -0.78 22.84
CA MET A 239 9.00 -0.46 23.70
C MET A 239 8.92 -1.37 24.92
N ALA A 240 9.26 -2.67 24.78
CA ALA A 240 9.28 -3.61 25.89
C ALA A 240 10.37 -3.28 26.94
N ALA A 241 11.48 -2.70 26.51
CA ALA A 241 12.55 -2.27 27.44
C ALA A 241 12.08 -1.13 28.35
N ASP A 242 11.27 -0.22 27.82
CA ASP A 242 10.76 0.96 28.54
C ASP A 242 9.43 0.68 29.29
N GLU A 243 8.78 -0.47 29.03
CA GLU A 243 7.47 -0.82 29.57
C GLU A 243 7.58 -1.36 31.01
N THR A 244 6.79 -0.77 31.90
CA THR A 244 6.76 -1.13 33.34
C THR A 244 5.70 -2.18 33.68
N ARG A 245 4.66 -2.32 32.86
CA ARG A 245 3.58 -3.29 33.06
C ARG A 245 3.99 -4.66 32.51
N GLU A 246 4.21 -5.61 33.39
CA GLU A 246 4.68 -6.96 33.02
C GLU A 246 3.87 -7.64 31.93
N THR A 247 2.53 -7.49 31.95
CA THR A 247 1.66 -8.08 30.93
C THR A 247 1.93 -7.47 29.56
N ARG A 248 2.03 -6.13 29.46
CA ARG A 248 2.29 -5.44 28.20
C ARG A 248 3.69 -5.72 27.69
N LYS A 249 4.66 -5.70 28.57
CA LYS A 249 6.05 -6.07 28.24
C LYS A 249 6.13 -7.47 27.63
N LYS A 250 5.46 -8.44 28.21
CA LYS A 250 5.39 -9.80 27.67
C LYS A 250 4.73 -9.84 26.28
N GLU A 251 3.64 -9.10 26.09
CA GLU A 251 2.96 -9.01 24.78
C GLU A 251 3.90 -8.42 23.71
N LEU A 252 4.62 -7.33 24.03
CA LEU A 252 5.56 -6.69 23.12
C LEU A 252 6.72 -7.61 22.73
N LEU A 253 7.29 -8.33 23.69
CA LEU A 253 8.36 -9.31 23.42
C LEU A 253 7.85 -10.48 22.54
N GLU A 254 6.62 -10.92 22.76
CA GLU A 254 6.01 -11.95 21.92
C GLU A 254 5.74 -11.42 20.50
N MET A 255 5.25 -10.19 20.36
CA MET A 255 5.08 -9.54 19.05
C MET A 255 6.43 -9.42 18.32
N ALA A 256 7.49 -9.02 19.03
CA ALA A 256 8.84 -8.96 18.47
C ALA A 256 9.31 -10.33 17.95
N ALA A 257 9.19 -11.37 18.75
CA ALA A 257 9.58 -12.73 18.38
C ALA A 257 8.82 -13.23 17.15
N ILE A 258 7.52 -12.94 17.08
CA ILE A 258 6.69 -13.27 15.93
C ILE A 258 7.18 -12.52 14.68
N CYS A 259 7.44 -11.20 14.78
CA CYS A 259 7.92 -10.39 13.64
C CYS A 259 9.34 -10.77 13.17
N ARG A 260 10.18 -11.32 14.06
CA ARG A 260 11.49 -11.90 13.66
C ARG A 260 11.33 -13.18 12.83
N ARG A 261 10.25 -13.93 13.07
CA ARG A 261 10.01 -15.19 12.40
C ARG A 261 9.21 -15.03 11.12
N VAL A 262 8.06 -14.40 11.20
CA VAL A 262 7.17 -14.22 10.05
C VAL A 262 7.26 -12.77 9.54
N PRO A 263 7.20 -12.53 8.24
CA PRO A 263 6.80 -13.45 7.14
C PRO A 263 7.93 -14.29 6.54
N TYR A 264 9.17 -14.20 7.02
CA TYR A 264 10.31 -14.90 6.38
C TYR A 264 10.16 -16.41 6.40
N TYR A 265 9.87 -16.98 7.58
CA TYR A 265 9.59 -18.42 7.73
C TYR A 265 8.08 -18.70 7.69
N PRO A 266 7.67 -19.96 7.40
CA PRO A 266 6.28 -20.36 7.52
C PRO A 266 5.77 -20.17 8.95
N ALA A 267 4.47 -19.88 9.08
CA ALA A 267 3.82 -19.78 10.38
C ALA A 267 3.65 -21.17 11.02
N GLU A 268 3.94 -21.29 12.32
CA GLU A 268 3.84 -22.54 13.08
C GLU A 268 2.59 -22.59 13.98
N ASN A 269 1.97 -21.45 14.22
CA ASN A 269 0.77 -21.34 15.05
C ASN A 269 -0.18 -20.27 14.53
N PHE A 270 -1.39 -20.26 15.05
CA PHE A 270 -2.44 -19.32 14.62
C PHE A 270 -2.04 -17.85 14.75
N ARG A 271 -1.31 -17.46 15.80
CA ARG A 271 -0.92 -16.07 16.04
C ARG A 271 0.13 -15.61 15.01
N GLU A 272 1.09 -16.45 14.69
CA GLU A 272 2.04 -16.21 13.61
C GLU A 272 1.35 -16.16 12.24
N ALA A 273 0.40 -17.07 12.00
CA ALA A 273 -0.38 -17.08 10.77
C ALA A 273 -1.17 -15.76 10.61
N LEU A 274 -1.80 -15.27 11.67
CA LEU A 274 -2.54 -14.01 11.67
C LEU A 274 -1.62 -12.81 11.42
N GLN A 275 -0.43 -12.78 12.03
CA GLN A 275 0.56 -11.73 11.79
C GLN A 275 1.11 -11.78 10.36
N SER A 276 1.42 -12.96 9.85
CA SER A 276 1.87 -13.16 8.46
C SER A 276 0.80 -12.74 7.46
N PHE A 277 -0.45 -13.12 7.70
CA PHE A 277 -1.60 -12.67 6.91
C PHE A 277 -1.70 -11.14 6.90
N TRP A 278 -1.62 -10.50 8.06
CA TRP A 278 -1.75 -9.05 8.17
C TRP A 278 -0.62 -8.31 7.46
N PHE A 279 0.62 -8.75 7.62
CA PHE A 279 1.74 -8.18 6.87
C PHE A 279 1.60 -8.39 5.37
N THR A 280 1.11 -9.55 4.92
CA THR A 280 0.84 -9.81 3.50
C THR A 280 -0.22 -8.85 2.96
N PHE A 281 -1.29 -8.65 3.72
CA PHE A 281 -2.34 -7.69 3.37
C PHE A 281 -1.79 -6.29 3.23
N LEU A 282 -0.98 -5.82 4.18
CA LEU A 282 -0.34 -4.51 4.12
C LEU A 282 0.66 -4.38 2.97
N MET A 283 1.41 -5.43 2.66
CA MET A 283 2.37 -5.44 1.55
C MET A 283 1.67 -5.23 0.20
N VAL A 284 0.49 -5.83 0.02
CA VAL A 284 -0.28 -5.70 -1.23
C VAL A 284 -1.03 -4.37 -1.29
N CYS A 285 -1.22 -3.73 -0.13
CA CYS A 285 -1.90 -2.45 0.03
C CYS A 285 -0.94 -1.26 0.08
N PRO A 286 -0.29 -0.87 -1.03
CA PRO A 286 -0.43 0.49 -1.50
C PRO A 286 -1.51 0.58 -2.58
N SER A 287 -1.97 -0.53 -3.11
CA SER A 287 -3.17 -0.56 -3.95
C SER A 287 -4.38 -0.89 -3.06
N PRO A 288 -5.43 -0.07 -3.05
CA PRO A 288 -6.53 -0.18 -2.09
C PRO A 288 -7.48 -1.34 -2.33
N THR A 289 -7.10 -2.28 -3.15
CA THR A 289 -8.00 -3.30 -3.68
C THR A 289 -7.59 -4.72 -3.37
N SER A 290 -6.71 -4.92 -2.39
CA SER A 290 -6.50 -6.25 -1.87
C SER A 290 -7.71 -6.67 -1.01
N THR A 291 -8.14 -7.90 -1.16
CA THR A 291 -9.15 -8.48 -0.30
C THR A 291 -8.52 -9.48 0.66
N ALA A 292 -9.08 -9.56 1.85
CA ALA A 292 -8.74 -10.64 2.77
C ALA A 292 -9.16 -12.02 2.23
N GLY A 293 -9.99 -12.06 1.19
CA GLY A 293 -10.55 -13.29 0.66
C GLY A 293 -11.30 -14.07 1.74
N ARG A 294 -11.27 -15.38 1.62
CA ARG A 294 -11.81 -16.32 2.62
C ARG A 294 -10.68 -16.78 3.55
N PHE A 295 -10.07 -15.84 4.30
CA PHE A 295 -8.95 -16.17 5.19
C PHE A 295 -9.31 -17.21 6.25
N ASP A 296 -10.59 -17.31 6.61
CA ASP A 296 -11.16 -18.34 7.46
C ASP A 296 -10.95 -19.77 6.94
N GLN A 297 -10.62 -19.94 5.65
CA GLN A 297 -10.41 -21.25 5.03
C GLN A 297 -8.96 -21.71 4.99
N TYR A 298 -7.98 -20.82 5.17
CA TYR A 298 -6.56 -21.17 5.15
C TYR A 298 -5.82 -20.83 6.44
N MET A 299 -6.50 -20.25 7.42
CA MET A 299 -6.05 -20.05 8.80
C MET A 299 -6.47 -21.24 9.65
#